data_3ac5d0fab48adece9eae942f0271ddcf
#
_entry.id   3ac5d0fab48adece9eae942f0271ddcf
#
_cell.length_a   1.000
_cell.length_b   1.000
_cell.length_c   1.000
_cell.angle_alpha   90.00
_cell.angle_beta   90.00
_cell.angle_gamma   90.00
#
_symmetry.space_group_name_H-M   'P 1'
#
loop_
_entity.id
_entity.type
_entity.pdbx_description
1 polymer ?
#
loop_
_entity_poly.entity_id
_entity_poly.type
_entity_poly.pdbx_seq_one_letter_code
_entity_poly.pdbx_strand_id
1 'polypeptide(L)'
;MPTYRYQAIDLAGKAHKASLQADSERHARQLLREQGLFARQLQRQEAGTRQPRRQRLNRAQLCELTRQLATLTGAGIPLVDALATLERQLRQPALHSVLVALRGSLAEGLGLARSLARQGAPFSGLYCALVEAGERSGRLAQVLTRLADHLEQVQRQQHKARTALIYPCVLMGVSLAVVIGLMTFVVPKLTEQFAHAGQSLPLITALLIGVSQGLVHAGPWLLGLAMVLTLLGGWLLRKPYWC
;
A
#
# COMPACT_ATOMS: atom_id res chain seq x y z
N MET A 1 12.81 -31.50 -9.36
CA MET A 1 13.87 -31.36 -10.38
C MET A 1 14.51 -29.98 -10.23
N PRO A 2 15.82 -29.86 -10.04
CA PRO A 2 16.49 -28.57 -9.92
C PRO A 2 16.46 -27.83 -11.27
N THR A 3 16.28 -26.48 -11.21
CA THR A 3 16.26 -25.63 -12.38
C THR A 3 17.63 -24.96 -12.51
N TYR A 4 18.21 -24.98 -13.72
CA TYR A 4 19.48 -24.36 -14.04
C TYR A 4 19.24 -23.15 -14.94
N ARG A 5 19.76 -21.99 -14.55
CA ARG A 5 19.79 -20.80 -15.40
C ARG A 5 21.09 -20.84 -16.22
N TYR A 6 20.98 -20.71 -17.51
CA TYR A 6 22.12 -20.74 -18.40
C TYR A 6 22.28 -19.47 -19.24
N GLN A 7 23.51 -19.16 -19.53
CA GLN A 7 23.90 -18.26 -20.61
C GLN A 7 24.66 -19.11 -21.61
N ALA A 8 24.09 -19.27 -22.79
CA ALA A 8 24.68 -20.08 -23.87
C ALA A 8 24.85 -19.24 -25.12
N ILE A 9 25.77 -19.65 -25.95
CA ILE A 9 26.06 -19.04 -27.26
C ILE A 9 25.73 -20.06 -28.35
N ASP A 10 24.98 -19.63 -29.34
CA ASP A 10 24.69 -20.41 -30.55
C ASP A 10 25.90 -20.43 -31.49
N LEU A 11 25.92 -21.34 -32.46
CA LEU A 11 26.92 -21.44 -33.52
C LEU A 11 27.11 -20.13 -34.32
N ALA A 12 26.08 -19.27 -34.33
CA ALA A 12 26.10 -17.93 -34.92
C ALA A 12 26.66 -16.83 -33.98
N GLY A 13 27.16 -17.17 -32.77
CA GLY A 13 27.70 -16.21 -31.80
C GLY A 13 26.65 -15.44 -30.99
N LYS A 14 25.35 -15.75 -31.15
CA LYS A 14 24.27 -15.04 -30.43
C LYS A 14 24.08 -15.59 -29.01
N ALA A 15 24.07 -14.71 -28.03
CA ALA A 15 23.89 -15.08 -26.63
C ALA A 15 22.40 -15.34 -26.30
N HIS A 16 22.13 -16.51 -25.77
CA HIS A 16 20.81 -16.92 -25.27
C HIS A 16 20.84 -17.03 -23.74
N LYS A 17 19.82 -16.48 -23.08
CA LYS A 17 19.64 -16.57 -21.62
C LYS A 17 18.27 -17.19 -21.38
N ALA A 18 18.25 -18.39 -20.78
CA ALA A 18 17.01 -19.06 -20.40
C ALA A 18 17.25 -19.96 -19.17
N SER A 19 16.21 -20.70 -18.76
CA SER A 19 16.28 -21.67 -17.69
C SER A 19 15.89 -23.05 -18.22
N LEU A 20 16.59 -24.09 -17.75
CA LEU A 20 16.39 -25.48 -18.12
C LEU A 20 16.23 -26.31 -16.85
N GLN A 21 15.32 -27.29 -16.85
CA GLN A 21 15.20 -28.28 -15.79
C GLN A 21 16.07 -29.51 -16.12
N ALA A 22 16.95 -29.87 -15.21
CA ALA A 22 17.80 -31.04 -15.36
C ALA A 22 18.15 -31.60 -13.99
N ASP A 23 18.37 -32.92 -13.90
CA ASP A 23 18.66 -33.60 -12.64
C ASP A 23 20.08 -33.30 -12.13
N SER A 24 21.00 -32.97 -13.02
CA SER A 24 22.38 -32.62 -12.69
C SER A 24 22.93 -31.56 -13.63
N GLU A 25 24.01 -30.89 -13.23
CA GLU A 25 24.71 -29.91 -14.06
C GLU A 25 25.26 -30.53 -15.36
N ARG A 26 25.70 -31.79 -15.28
CA ARG A 26 26.21 -32.55 -16.45
C ARG A 26 25.08 -32.82 -17.45
N HIS A 27 23.90 -33.22 -16.94
CA HIS A 27 22.71 -33.44 -17.77
C HIS A 27 22.21 -32.14 -18.42
N ALA A 28 22.24 -31.00 -17.67
CA ALA A 28 21.90 -29.70 -18.23
C ALA A 28 22.84 -29.29 -19.39
N ARG A 29 24.15 -29.54 -19.25
CA ARG A 29 25.12 -29.25 -20.32
C ARG A 29 24.93 -30.15 -21.55
N GLN A 30 24.53 -31.40 -21.35
CA GLN A 30 24.25 -32.33 -22.43
C GLN A 30 23.03 -31.89 -23.23
N LEU A 31 21.92 -31.57 -22.56
CA LEU A 31 20.70 -31.06 -23.20
C LEU A 31 20.94 -29.76 -23.98
N LEU A 32 21.79 -28.86 -23.49
CA LEU A 32 22.13 -27.64 -24.20
C LEU A 32 22.98 -27.94 -25.45
N ARG A 33 23.89 -28.91 -25.41
CA ARG A 33 24.66 -29.34 -26.58
C ARG A 33 23.79 -29.98 -27.66
N GLU A 34 22.80 -30.78 -27.26
CA GLU A 34 21.82 -31.37 -28.18
C GLU A 34 20.98 -30.31 -28.89
N GLN A 35 20.79 -29.16 -28.25
CA GLN A 35 20.13 -27.98 -28.87
C GLN A 35 21.08 -27.07 -29.65
N GLY A 36 22.35 -27.42 -29.82
CA GLY A 36 23.34 -26.61 -30.52
C GLY A 36 23.81 -25.39 -29.74
N LEU A 37 23.57 -25.36 -28.41
CA LEU A 37 23.89 -24.24 -27.51
C LEU A 37 25.11 -24.58 -26.67
N PHE A 38 26.13 -23.72 -26.67
CA PHE A 38 27.31 -23.86 -25.85
C PHE A 38 27.15 -23.04 -24.55
N ALA A 39 27.03 -23.73 -23.41
CA ALA A 39 26.86 -23.10 -22.13
C ALA A 39 28.15 -22.37 -21.72
N ARG A 40 28.11 -21.03 -21.63
CA ARG A 40 29.19 -20.19 -21.12
C ARG A 40 29.15 -20.12 -19.58
N GLN A 41 27.94 -20.06 -19.04
CA GLN A 41 27.73 -20.01 -17.61
C GLN A 41 26.47 -20.81 -17.26
N LEU A 42 26.61 -21.74 -16.32
CA LEU A 42 25.51 -22.54 -15.80
C LEU A 42 25.48 -22.31 -14.29
N GLN A 43 24.37 -21.78 -13.79
CA GLN A 43 24.17 -21.60 -12.38
C GLN A 43 22.97 -22.43 -11.97
N ARG A 44 23.19 -23.33 -11.03
CA ARG A 44 22.10 -24.02 -10.33
C ARG A 44 21.27 -22.93 -9.68
N GLN A 45 20.11 -22.69 -10.20
CA GLN A 45 19.09 -21.95 -9.50
C GLN A 45 18.63 -22.91 -8.41
N GLU A 46 19.33 -22.90 -7.24
CA GLU A 46 18.67 -23.43 -6.07
C GLU A 46 17.25 -22.86 -6.14
N ALA A 47 16.27 -23.71 -5.93
CA ALA A 47 14.91 -23.27 -5.70
C ALA A 47 14.89 -22.45 -4.38
N GLY A 48 15.74 -21.43 -4.37
CA GLY A 48 15.54 -20.25 -3.59
C GLY A 48 14.21 -19.79 -4.11
N THR A 49 13.16 -20.24 -3.44
CA THR A 49 11.89 -19.56 -3.41
C THR A 49 12.23 -18.08 -3.56
N ARG A 50 12.16 -17.53 -4.80
CA ARG A 50 11.62 -16.19 -4.90
C ARG A 50 10.24 -16.37 -4.28
N GLN A 51 10.20 -16.28 -2.96
CA GLN A 51 8.96 -15.94 -2.30
C GLN A 51 8.47 -14.77 -3.11
N PRO A 52 7.39 -14.92 -3.87
CA PRO A 52 6.84 -13.81 -4.64
C PRO A 52 6.79 -12.73 -3.58
N ARG A 53 7.48 -11.62 -3.84
CA ARG A 53 7.67 -10.49 -2.92
C ARG A 53 6.34 -10.34 -2.23
N ARG A 54 6.26 -10.82 -0.96
CA ARG A 54 5.00 -11.04 -0.25
C ARG A 54 4.26 -9.71 -0.37
N GLN A 55 3.31 -9.67 -1.31
CA GLN A 55 2.52 -8.47 -1.52
C GLN A 55 1.73 -8.34 -0.24
N ARG A 56 2.12 -7.35 0.57
CA ARG A 56 1.45 -7.10 1.84
C ARG A 56 0.01 -6.76 1.54
N LEU A 57 -0.91 -7.50 2.12
CA LEU A 57 -2.32 -7.19 2.06
C LEU A 57 -2.55 -5.78 2.62
N ASN A 58 -3.38 -5.01 1.94
CA ASN A 58 -3.88 -3.76 2.46
C ASN A 58 -4.95 -4.03 3.53
N ARG A 59 -5.18 -3.08 4.44
CA ARG A 59 -6.22 -3.18 5.48
C ARG A 59 -7.62 -3.44 4.90
N ALA A 60 -7.94 -2.83 3.77
CA ALA A 60 -9.21 -3.07 3.07
C ALA A 60 -9.32 -4.53 2.60
N GLN A 61 -8.25 -5.10 2.07
CA GLN A 61 -8.19 -6.50 1.65
C GLN A 61 -8.28 -7.47 2.84
N LEU A 62 -7.66 -7.12 3.98
CA LEU A 62 -7.80 -7.90 5.21
C LEU A 62 -9.27 -7.89 5.69
N CYS A 63 -9.91 -6.73 5.69
CA CYS A 63 -11.31 -6.58 6.08
C CYS A 63 -12.23 -7.43 5.18
N GLU A 64 -12.04 -7.33 3.87
CA GLU A 64 -12.78 -8.11 2.86
C GLU A 64 -12.58 -9.62 3.06
N LEU A 65 -11.34 -10.07 3.19
CA LEU A 65 -11.02 -11.47 3.43
C LEU A 65 -11.67 -11.99 4.71
N THR A 66 -11.58 -11.22 5.81
CA THR A 66 -12.16 -11.61 7.09
C THR A 66 -13.68 -11.69 7.02
N ARG A 67 -14.34 -10.73 6.34
CA ARG A 67 -15.79 -10.72 6.15
C ARG A 67 -16.27 -11.91 5.33
N GLN A 68 -15.60 -12.22 4.23
CA GLN A 68 -15.97 -13.34 3.38
C GLN A 68 -15.74 -14.69 4.07
N LEU A 69 -14.62 -14.85 4.80
CA LEU A 69 -14.39 -16.02 5.64
C LEU A 69 -15.46 -16.17 6.72
N ALA A 70 -15.81 -15.07 7.41
CA ALA A 70 -16.85 -15.08 8.43
C ALA A 70 -18.20 -15.53 7.86
N THR A 71 -18.56 -15.04 6.67
CA THR A 71 -19.81 -15.38 6.00
C THR A 71 -19.86 -16.86 5.60
N LEU A 72 -18.79 -17.38 4.99
CA LEU A 72 -18.73 -18.76 4.54
C LEU A 72 -18.70 -19.75 5.73
N THR A 73 -17.88 -19.45 6.74
CA THR A 73 -17.82 -20.29 7.95
C THR A 73 -19.10 -20.18 8.77
N GLY A 74 -19.75 -19.02 8.80
CA GLY A 74 -21.06 -18.81 9.43
C GLY A 74 -22.19 -19.59 8.74
N ALA A 75 -22.09 -19.81 7.43
CA ALA A 75 -22.98 -20.68 6.66
C ALA A 75 -22.69 -22.19 6.85
N GLY A 76 -21.73 -22.54 7.72
CA GLY A 76 -21.36 -23.93 7.98
C GLY A 76 -20.42 -24.55 6.96
N ILE A 77 -19.85 -23.78 6.05
CA ILE A 77 -18.89 -24.28 5.06
C ILE A 77 -17.57 -24.59 5.77
N PRO A 78 -16.99 -25.79 5.57
CA PRO A 78 -15.67 -26.13 6.11
C PRO A 78 -14.61 -25.11 5.71
N LEU A 79 -13.70 -24.79 6.63
CA LEU A 79 -12.70 -23.74 6.44
C LEU A 79 -11.85 -23.91 5.17
N VAL A 80 -11.46 -25.14 4.86
CA VAL A 80 -10.65 -25.46 3.66
C VAL A 80 -11.43 -25.16 2.38
N ASP A 81 -12.73 -25.49 2.35
CA ASP A 81 -13.61 -25.24 1.21
C ASP A 81 -13.94 -23.75 1.07
N ALA A 82 -14.09 -23.07 2.21
CA ALA A 82 -14.25 -21.61 2.24
C ALA A 82 -13.03 -20.92 1.62
N LEU A 83 -11.82 -21.30 2.00
CA LEU A 83 -10.58 -20.77 1.40
C LEU A 83 -10.46 -21.11 -0.09
N ALA A 84 -10.80 -22.33 -0.51
CA ALA A 84 -10.79 -22.72 -1.92
C ALA A 84 -11.82 -21.92 -2.75
N THR A 85 -12.96 -21.60 -2.18
CA THR A 85 -13.99 -20.77 -2.82
C THR A 85 -13.50 -19.33 -2.98
N LEU A 86 -12.91 -18.76 -1.95
CA LEU A 86 -12.33 -17.41 -1.99
C LEU A 86 -11.17 -17.29 -2.97
N GLU A 87 -10.32 -18.31 -3.05
CA GLU A 87 -9.21 -18.38 -4.02
C GLU A 87 -9.72 -18.28 -5.47
N ARG A 88 -10.87 -18.87 -5.78
CA ARG A 88 -11.49 -18.79 -7.11
C ARG A 88 -12.17 -17.46 -7.38
N GLN A 89 -12.74 -16.83 -6.35
CA GLN A 89 -13.50 -15.57 -6.49
C GLN A 89 -12.59 -14.34 -6.53
N LEU A 90 -11.54 -14.33 -5.71
CA LEU A 90 -10.67 -13.18 -5.52
C LEU A 90 -9.49 -13.21 -6.50
N ARG A 91 -9.57 -12.37 -7.53
CA ARG A 91 -8.53 -12.28 -8.57
C ARG A 91 -7.34 -11.39 -8.20
N GLN A 92 -7.36 -10.76 -7.03
CA GLN A 92 -6.29 -9.87 -6.58
C GLN A 92 -5.03 -10.68 -6.24
N PRO A 93 -3.87 -10.41 -6.86
CA PRO A 93 -2.68 -11.28 -6.72
C PRO A 93 -2.20 -11.43 -5.27
N ALA A 94 -2.33 -10.36 -4.46
CA ALA A 94 -1.94 -10.38 -3.05
C ALA A 94 -2.84 -11.31 -2.22
N LEU A 95 -4.16 -11.23 -2.40
CA LEU A 95 -5.13 -12.10 -1.71
C LEU A 95 -5.00 -13.54 -2.15
N HIS A 96 -4.86 -13.77 -3.46
CA HIS A 96 -4.71 -15.11 -4.01
C HIS A 96 -3.47 -15.81 -3.44
N SER A 97 -2.31 -15.14 -3.37
CA SER A 97 -1.08 -15.72 -2.82
C SER A 97 -1.22 -16.10 -1.34
N VAL A 98 -1.92 -15.29 -0.55
CA VAL A 98 -2.18 -15.57 0.87
C VAL A 98 -3.16 -16.74 1.02
N LEU A 99 -4.24 -16.77 0.22
CA LEU A 99 -5.22 -17.86 0.26
C LEU A 99 -4.62 -19.21 -0.08
N VAL A 100 -3.79 -19.27 -1.14
CA VAL A 100 -3.05 -20.49 -1.52
C VAL A 100 -2.13 -20.95 -0.38
N ALA A 101 -1.38 -20.02 0.23
CA ALA A 101 -0.49 -20.35 1.32
C ALA A 101 -1.23 -20.82 2.60
N LEU A 102 -2.37 -20.20 2.92
CA LEU A 102 -3.21 -20.59 4.04
C LEU A 102 -3.80 -22.00 3.80
N ARG A 103 -4.35 -22.25 2.61
CA ARG A 103 -4.90 -23.57 2.26
C ARG A 103 -3.84 -24.65 2.32
N GLY A 104 -2.63 -24.40 1.80
CA GLY A 104 -1.51 -25.32 1.88
C GLY A 104 -1.15 -25.66 3.32
N SER A 105 -1.04 -24.66 4.20
CA SER A 105 -0.73 -24.85 5.62
C SER A 105 -1.83 -25.62 6.37
N LEU A 106 -3.11 -25.39 6.04
CA LEU A 106 -4.20 -26.14 6.62
C LEU A 106 -4.23 -27.61 6.14
N ALA A 107 -3.88 -27.87 4.87
CA ALA A 107 -3.75 -29.21 4.34
C ALA A 107 -2.61 -30.02 5.01
N GLU A 108 -1.58 -29.31 5.51
CA GLU A 108 -0.49 -29.86 6.34
C GLU A 108 -0.93 -30.10 7.80
N GLY A 109 -2.18 -29.83 8.17
CA GLY A 109 -2.72 -30.00 9.51
C GLY A 109 -2.43 -28.84 10.47
N LEU A 110 -1.94 -27.71 9.99
CA LEU A 110 -1.76 -26.52 10.82
C LEU A 110 -3.10 -25.81 11.05
N GLY A 111 -3.30 -25.28 12.25
CA GLY A 111 -4.47 -24.43 12.53
C GLY A 111 -4.42 -23.11 11.79
N LEU A 112 -5.59 -22.48 11.60
CA LEU A 112 -5.72 -21.19 10.89
C LEU A 112 -4.91 -20.09 11.56
N ALA A 113 -4.98 -19.98 12.89
CA ALA A 113 -4.25 -18.96 13.65
C ALA A 113 -2.73 -19.03 13.40
N ARG A 114 -2.16 -20.22 13.45
CA ARG A 114 -0.73 -20.44 13.18
C ARG A 114 -0.37 -20.16 11.73
N SER A 115 -1.26 -20.53 10.80
CA SER A 115 -1.08 -20.28 9.37
C SER A 115 -1.08 -18.77 9.07
N LEU A 116 -1.98 -18.01 9.70
CA LEU A 116 -2.03 -16.54 9.60
C LEU A 116 -0.79 -15.88 10.21
N ALA A 117 -0.34 -16.34 11.39
CA ALA A 117 0.87 -15.85 12.03
C ALA A 117 2.12 -16.02 11.14
N ARG A 118 2.23 -17.12 10.40
CA ARG A 118 3.30 -17.36 9.42
C ARG A 118 3.28 -16.38 8.26
N GLN A 119 2.11 -15.83 7.88
CA GLN A 119 2.01 -14.81 6.84
C GLN A 119 2.56 -13.45 7.29
N GLY A 120 2.55 -13.17 8.60
CA GLY A 120 2.97 -11.90 9.15
C GLY A 120 1.99 -10.77 8.84
N ALA A 121 2.50 -9.55 8.61
CA ALA A 121 1.63 -8.42 8.32
C ALA A 121 0.74 -8.65 7.08
N PRO A 122 -0.57 -8.33 7.14
CA PRO A 122 -1.22 -7.44 8.13
C PRO A 122 -1.87 -8.16 9.33
N PHE A 123 -1.69 -9.47 9.48
CA PHE A 123 -2.29 -10.22 10.59
C PHE A 123 -1.56 -9.91 11.88
N SER A 124 -2.15 -9.05 12.71
CA SER A 124 -1.57 -8.67 14.01
C SER A 124 -1.57 -9.84 15.00
N GLY A 125 -0.71 -9.76 16.02
CA GLY A 125 -0.70 -10.77 17.08
C GLY A 125 -2.05 -10.93 17.77
N LEU A 126 -2.77 -9.80 18.00
CA LEU A 126 -4.12 -9.82 18.56
C LEU A 126 -5.11 -10.53 17.63
N TYR A 127 -5.04 -10.27 16.31
CA TYR A 127 -5.88 -10.96 15.32
C TYR A 127 -5.67 -12.47 15.39
N CYS A 128 -4.42 -12.92 15.36
CA CYS A 128 -4.09 -14.34 15.43
C CYS A 128 -4.52 -14.98 16.78
N ALA A 129 -4.34 -14.29 17.89
CA ALA A 129 -4.76 -14.77 19.21
C ALA A 129 -6.30 -14.95 19.31
N LEU A 130 -7.07 -14.01 18.77
CA LEU A 130 -8.53 -14.12 18.71
C LEU A 130 -8.98 -15.29 17.84
N VAL A 131 -8.35 -15.45 16.66
CA VAL A 131 -8.63 -16.60 15.79
C VAL A 131 -8.29 -17.92 16.49
N GLU A 132 -7.16 -18.00 17.20
CA GLU A 132 -6.77 -19.20 17.97
C GLU A 132 -7.79 -19.54 19.05
N ALA A 133 -8.28 -18.52 19.79
CA ALA A 133 -9.32 -18.71 20.77
C ALA A 133 -10.63 -19.24 20.12
N GLY A 134 -10.98 -18.73 18.94
CA GLY A 134 -12.13 -19.18 18.16
C GLY A 134 -11.98 -20.62 17.66
N GLU A 135 -10.80 -21.02 17.20
CA GLU A 135 -10.50 -22.38 16.79
C GLU A 135 -10.63 -23.38 17.97
N ARG A 136 -10.00 -23.05 19.09
CA ARG A 136 -10.02 -23.91 20.28
C ARG A 136 -11.41 -24.08 20.90
N SER A 137 -12.24 -23.02 20.82
CA SER A 137 -13.61 -23.06 21.35
C SER A 137 -14.66 -23.61 20.36
N GLY A 138 -14.27 -23.91 19.12
CA GLY A 138 -15.21 -24.28 18.06
C GLY A 138 -16.12 -23.15 17.58
N ARG A 139 -15.83 -21.90 17.98
CA ARG A 139 -16.64 -20.70 17.66
C ARG A 139 -15.96 -19.77 16.65
N LEU A 140 -15.20 -20.36 15.72
CA LEU A 140 -14.41 -19.60 14.74
C LEU A 140 -15.26 -18.61 13.94
N ALA A 141 -16.45 -19.04 13.48
CA ALA A 141 -17.36 -18.19 12.71
C ALA A 141 -17.78 -16.94 13.47
N GLN A 142 -18.10 -17.06 14.77
CA GLN A 142 -18.48 -15.92 15.62
C GLN A 142 -17.30 -14.96 15.81
N VAL A 143 -16.11 -15.50 16.03
CA VAL A 143 -14.90 -14.67 16.21
C VAL A 143 -14.56 -13.94 14.93
N LEU A 144 -14.60 -14.60 13.78
CA LEU A 144 -14.35 -13.96 12.48
C LEU A 144 -15.38 -12.89 12.18
N THR A 145 -16.67 -13.09 12.53
CA THR A 145 -17.71 -12.08 12.37
C THR A 145 -17.38 -10.83 13.20
N ARG A 146 -17.06 -11.01 14.48
CA ARG A 146 -16.69 -9.87 15.35
C ARG A 146 -15.44 -9.14 14.86
N LEU A 147 -14.44 -9.88 14.39
CA LEU A 147 -13.23 -9.31 13.79
C LEU A 147 -13.55 -8.51 12.53
N ALA A 148 -14.41 -9.05 11.65
CA ALA A 148 -14.85 -8.33 10.45
C ALA A 148 -15.59 -7.04 10.80
N ASP A 149 -16.53 -7.09 11.75
CA ASP A 149 -17.26 -5.91 12.22
C ASP A 149 -16.33 -4.83 12.78
N HIS A 150 -15.35 -5.25 13.58
CA HIS A 150 -14.35 -4.34 14.12
C HIS A 150 -13.49 -3.70 13.02
N LEU A 151 -13.00 -4.49 12.08
CA LEU A 151 -12.20 -3.98 10.95
C LEU A 151 -13.00 -3.02 10.07
N GLU A 152 -14.26 -3.32 9.79
CA GLU A 152 -15.16 -2.43 9.04
C GLU A 152 -15.41 -1.12 9.81
N GLN A 153 -15.65 -1.20 11.12
CA GLN A 153 -15.87 -0.02 11.93
C GLN A 153 -14.66 0.91 11.92
N VAL A 154 -13.45 0.37 12.10
CA VAL A 154 -12.20 1.13 12.00
C VAL A 154 -12.04 1.75 10.61
N GLN A 155 -12.33 1.01 9.56
CA GLN A 155 -12.26 1.53 8.19
C GLN A 155 -13.27 2.65 7.94
N ARG A 156 -14.52 2.49 8.40
CA ARG A 156 -15.56 3.54 8.30
C ARG A 156 -15.17 4.80 9.07
N GLN A 157 -14.59 4.67 10.26
CA GLN A 157 -14.12 5.82 11.04
C GLN A 157 -12.98 6.56 10.33
N GLN A 158 -12.04 5.85 9.74
CA GLN A 158 -10.95 6.46 8.96
C GLN A 158 -11.48 7.22 7.73
N HIS A 159 -12.48 6.67 7.04
CA HIS A 159 -13.14 7.37 5.92
C HIS A 159 -13.84 8.64 6.39
N LYS A 160 -14.62 8.56 7.48
CA LYS A 160 -15.31 9.74 8.05
C LYS A 160 -14.32 10.83 8.45
N ALA A 161 -13.22 10.48 9.13
CA ALA A 161 -12.19 11.43 9.53
C ALA A 161 -11.53 12.12 8.32
N ARG A 162 -11.24 11.37 7.26
CA ARG A 162 -10.67 11.95 6.01
C ARG A 162 -11.63 12.90 5.33
N THR A 163 -12.91 12.51 5.22
CA THR A 163 -13.94 13.36 4.60
C THR A 163 -14.19 14.62 5.41
N ALA A 164 -14.17 14.52 6.74
CA ALA A 164 -14.33 15.68 7.62
C ALA A 164 -13.21 16.72 7.48
N LEU A 165 -12.00 16.30 7.10
CA LEU A 165 -10.87 17.21 6.88
C LEU A 165 -10.94 17.98 5.55
N ILE A 166 -11.73 17.51 4.58
CA ILE A 166 -11.85 18.18 3.27
C ILE A 166 -12.45 19.58 3.44
N TYR A 167 -13.51 19.72 4.23
CA TYR A 167 -14.20 20.98 4.43
C TYR A 167 -13.28 22.08 5.01
N PRO A 168 -12.57 21.87 6.14
CA PRO A 168 -11.62 22.87 6.66
C PRO A 168 -10.50 23.20 5.65
N CYS A 169 -9.99 22.22 4.92
CA CYS A 169 -8.94 22.46 3.93
C CYS A 169 -9.43 23.34 2.76
N VAL A 170 -10.64 23.10 2.26
CA VAL A 170 -11.23 23.92 1.19
C VAL A 170 -11.49 25.32 1.70
N LEU A 171 -12.09 25.49 2.88
CA LEU A 171 -12.37 26.79 3.46
C LEU A 171 -11.10 27.59 3.69
N MET A 172 -10.07 26.98 4.25
CA MET A 172 -8.76 27.60 4.48
C MET A 172 -8.10 28.00 3.15
N GLY A 173 -8.19 27.14 2.13
CA GLY A 173 -7.66 27.43 0.79
C GLY A 173 -8.33 28.63 0.14
N VAL A 174 -9.66 28.69 0.20
CA VAL A 174 -10.43 29.82 -0.35
C VAL A 174 -10.12 31.12 0.40
N SER A 175 -10.12 31.08 1.75
CA SER A 175 -9.79 32.25 2.56
C SER A 175 -8.39 32.79 2.27
N LEU A 176 -7.42 31.88 2.15
CA LEU A 176 -6.03 32.26 1.82
C LEU A 176 -5.93 32.85 0.41
N ALA A 177 -6.64 32.28 -0.56
CA ALA A 177 -6.67 32.78 -1.93
C ALA A 177 -7.27 34.20 -2.01
N VAL A 178 -8.35 34.48 -1.26
CA VAL A 178 -8.96 35.79 -1.16
C VAL A 178 -7.99 36.80 -0.54
N VAL A 179 -7.35 36.47 0.58
CA VAL A 179 -6.38 37.36 1.24
C VAL A 179 -5.20 37.66 0.31
N ILE A 180 -4.63 36.68 -0.36
CA ILE A 180 -3.55 36.86 -1.32
C ILE A 180 -4.01 37.74 -2.48
N GLY A 181 -5.21 37.52 -3.02
CA GLY A 181 -5.78 38.34 -4.10
C GLY A 181 -5.94 39.79 -3.69
N LEU A 182 -6.50 40.04 -2.51
CA LEU A 182 -6.63 41.41 -1.99
C LEU A 182 -5.26 42.09 -1.80
N MET A 183 -4.30 41.38 -1.22
CA MET A 183 -2.95 41.90 -0.99
C MET A 183 -2.19 42.22 -2.30
N THR A 184 -2.41 41.39 -3.33
CA THR A 184 -1.69 41.52 -4.61
C THR A 184 -2.33 42.53 -5.54
N PHE A 185 -3.66 42.69 -5.55
CA PHE A 185 -4.37 43.52 -6.51
C PHE A 185 -4.92 44.83 -5.91
N VAL A 186 -5.43 44.76 -4.68
CA VAL A 186 -6.12 45.90 -4.08
C VAL A 186 -5.16 46.84 -3.35
N VAL A 187 -4.25 46.27 -2.54
CA VAL A 187 -3.31 47.06 -1.74
C VAL A 187 -2.41 47.96 -2.62
N PRO A 188 -1.80 47.49 -3.74
CA PRO A 188 -0.99 48.34 -4.61
C PRO A 188 -1.79 49.50 -5.20
N LYS A 189 -3.03 49.27 -5.67
CA LYS A 189 -3.88 50.32 -6.23
C LYS A 189 -4.22 51.44 -5.23
N LEU A 190 -4.45 51.05 -3.98
CA LEU A 190 -4.70 52.04 -2.91
C LEU A 190 -3.44 52.81 -2.59
N THR A 191 -2.26 52.19 -2.55
CA THR A 191 -1.00 52.90 -2.29
C THR A 191 -0.63 53.88 -3.38
N GLU A 192 -0.88 53.58 -4.66
CA GLU A 192 -0.69 54.52 -5.78
C GLU A 192 -1.57 55.75 -5.65
N GLN A 193 -2.84 55.64 -5.24
CA GLN A 193 -3.74 56.76 -5.04
C GLN A 193 -3.28 57.67 -3.90
N PHE A 194 -2.77 57.13 -2.79
CA PHE A 194 -2.25 57.93 -1.68
C PHE A 194 -0.91 58.60 -2.01
N ALA A 195 -0.05 57.97 -2.81
CA ALA A 195 1.20 58.57 -3.28
C ALA A 195 0.96 59.83 -4.15
N HIS A 196 -0.11 59.82 -4.95
CA HIS A 196 -0.50 60.99 -5.76
C HIS A 196 -1.13 62.14 -4.95
N ALA A 197 -1.66 61.83 -3.76
CA ALA A 197 -2.29 62.84 -2.87
C ALA A 197 -1.29 63.58 -1.97
N GLY A 198 0.01 63.27 -2.02
CA GLY A 198 1.07 63.94 -1.26
C GLY A 198 0.98 63.82 0.27
N GLN A 199 0.15 62.93 0.77
CA GLN A 199 -0.02 62.70 2.20
C GLN A 199 0.90 61.59 2.71
N SER A 200 1.57 61.84 3.84
CA SER A 200 2.36 60.83 4.52
C SER A 200 1.47 59.64 4.96
N LEU A 201 1.84 58.47 4.51
CA LEU A 201 1.11 57.22 4.84
C LEU A 201 1.05 57.03 6.35
N PRO A 202 -0.14 56.74 6.92
CA PRO A 202 -0.25 56.34 8.33
C PRO A 202 0.64 55.12 8.62
N LEU A 203 1.27 55.10 9.80
CA LEU A 203 2.18 54.02 10.24
C LEU A 203 1.59 52.64 10.05
N ILE A 204 0.28 52.49 10.25
CA ILE A 204 -0.46 51.23 10.07
C ILE A 204 -0.42 50.76 8.61
N THR A 205 -0.58 51.70 7.65
CA THR A 205 -0.54 51.40 6.20
C THR A 205 0.87 51.04 5.75
N ALA A 206 1.90 51.70 6.28
CA ALA A 206 3.29 51.37 5.99
C ALA A 206 3.66 49.95 6.50
N LEU A 207 3.17 49.58 7.69
CA LEU A 207 3.34 48.26 8.26
C LEU A 207 2.60 47.18 7.44
N LEU A 208 1.39 47.49 6.96
CA LEU A 208 0.60 46.61 6.10
C LEU A 208 1.29 46.38 4.74
N ILE A 209 1.90 47.44 4.16
CA ILE A 209 2.67 47.35 2.92
C ILE A 209 3.93 46.49 3.11
N GLY A 210 4.64 46.66 4.23
CA GLY A 210 5.79 45.82 4.58
C GLY A 210 5.43 44.32 4.71
N VAL A 211 4.32 44.05 5.38
CA VAL A 211 3.78 42.69 5.49
C VAL A 211 3.33 42.18 4.12
N SER A 212 2.67 43.01 3.30
CA SER A 212 2.23 42.64 1.96
C SER A 212 3.42 42.30 1.04
N GLN A 213 4.47 43.17 1.02
CA GLN A 213 5.68 42.89 0.24
C GLN A 213 6.42 41.64 0.72
N GLY A 214 6.50 41.45 2.03
CA GLY A 214 6.98 40.16 2.62
C GLY A 214 6.16 38.98 2.17
N LEU A 215 4.83 39.10 2.14
CA LEU A 215 3.92 38.04 1.72
C LEU A 215 4.01 37.75 0.22
N VAL A 216 4.19 38.78 -0.62
CA VAL A 216 4.37 38.62 -2.07
C VAL A 216 5.69 37.92 -2.38
N HIS A 217 6.77 38.22 -1.67
CA HIS A 217 8.05 37.54 -1.82
C HIS A 217 8.05 36.13 -1.20
N ALA A 218 7.39 35.96 -0.06
CA ALA A 218 7.26 34.67 0.63
C ALA A 218 6.05 33.85 0.13
N GLY A 219 5.12 34.46 -0.63
CA GLY A 219 3.86 33.84 -1.08
C GLY A 219 4.05 32.51 -1.82
N PRO A 220 4.92 32.42 -2.83
CA PRO A 220 5.17 31.14 -3.50
C PRO A 220 5.78 30.11 -2.55
N TRP A 221 6.60 30.55 -1.56
CA TRP A 221 7.16 29.66 -0.55
C TRP A 221 6.12 29.19 0.48
N LEU A 222 5.21 30.08 0.88
CA LEU A 222 4.11 29.74 1.79
C LEU A 222 3.07 28.83 1.12
N LEU A 223 2.76 29.04 -0.16
CA LEU A 223 1.93 28.13 -0.95
C LEU A 223 2.61 26.77 -1.14
N GLY A 224 3.93 26.77 -1.42
CA GLY A 224 4.73 25.55 -1.47
C GLY A 224 4.73 24.82 -0.13
N LEU A 225 4.92 25.52 0.98
CA LEU A 225 4.89 24.96 2.33
C LEU A 225 3.50 24.41 2.70
N ALA A 226 2.43 25.13 2.38
CA ALA A 226 1.06 24.66 2.60
C ALA A 226 0.75 23.41 1.75
N MET A 227 1.19 23.39 0.50
CA MET A 227 1.08 22.23 -0.39
C MET A 227 1.90 21.05 0.12
N VAL A 228 3.10 21.28 0.60
CA VAL A 228 3.95 20.24 1.21
C VAL A 228 3.33 19.74 2.52
N LEU A 229 2.79 20.61 3.37
CA LEU A 229 2.12 20.20 4.61
C LEU A 229 0.85 19.39 4.34
N THR A 230 0.06 19.74 3.33
CA THR A 230 -1.13 18.96 2.94
C THR A 230 -0.75 17.61 2.31
N LEU A 231 0.31 17.58 1.48
CA LEU A 231 0.85 16.35 0.92
C LEU A 231 1.52 15.46 1.99
N LEU A 232 2.30 16.07 2.90
CA LEU A 232 2.90 15.36 4.03
C LEU A 232 1.84 14.84 5.01
N GLY A 233 0.83 15.64 5.33
CA GLY A 233 -0.32 15.20 6.13
C GLY A 233 -1.06 14.04 5.47
N GLY A 234 -1.33 14.13 4.17
CA GLY A 234 -1.91 13.04 3.38
C GLY A 234 -1.00 11.81 3.29
N TRP A 235 0.32 12.01 3.24
CA TRP A 235 1.29 10.92 3.20
C TRP A 235 1.52 10.29 4.58
N LEU A 236 1.58 11.07 5.66
CA LEU A 236 1.61 10.53 7.04
C LEU A 236 0.33 9.75 7.38
N LEU A 237 -0.83 10.22 6.93
CA LEU A 237 -2.09 9.49 7.06
C LEU A 237 -2.18 8.23 6.17
N ARG A 238 -1.31 8.15 5.13
CA ARG A 238 -1.16 6.94 4.29
C ARG A 238 -0.21 5.90 4.88
N LYS A 239 0.73 6.31 5.76
CA LYS A 239 1.60 5.33 6.45
C LYS A 239 0.91 4.87 7.73
N PRO A 240 0.51 3.59 7.82
CA PRO A 240 -0.10 3.04 9.03
C PRO A 240 1.01 2.63 10.02
N TYR A 241 1.70 3.61 10.62
CA TYR A 241 2.73 3.31 11.63
C TYR A 241 2.21 3.33 13.07
N TRP A 242 0.90 3.42 13.28
CA TRP A 242 0.34 3.35 14.62
C TRP A 242 -0.69 2.21 14.69
N CYS A 243 -0.19 1.00 14.95
CA CYS A 243 -0.59 -0.08 15.87
C CYS A 243 0.32 -1.28 15.65
#